data_9316d5127274095e9514c6eb25a0f0ff
#
_entry.id   9316d5127274095e9514c6eb25a0f0ff
#
_cell.length_a   1.000
_cell.length_b   1.000
_cell.length_c   1.000
_cell.angle_alpha   90.00
_cell.angle_beta   90.00
_cell.angle_gamma   90.00
#
_symmetry.space_group_name_H-M   'P 1'
#
loop_
_entity.id
_entity.type
_entity.pdbx_description
1 polymer ?
#
loop_
_entity_poly.entity_id
_entity_poly.type
_entity_poly.pdbx_seq_one_letter_code
_entity_poly.pdbx_strand_id
1 'polypeptide(L)'
;MGKQTGFLEYNREVAKVLPPKVRIANFKEFRTPLNKEKQKLQGARCMACGVPFCQAGMMIGGMASGCPLHNLVPETNDLVYTGNWKQAFLRLNKTHSFPEFTSRVCPALCEAACTCNLNGEPVSTKENERAIIETAYAQGWVKPQPTAVRTGKNIAV
;
A
#
# COMPACT_ATOMS: atom_id res chain seq x y z
N MET A 1 15.27 -5.96 -4.04
CA MET A 1 14.80 -5.11 -5.15
C MET A 1 13.76 -5.88 -5.95
N GLY A 2 12.68 -5.24 -6.35
CA GLY A 2 11.67 -5.84 -7.22
C GLY A 2 12.31 -6.41 -8.50
N LYS A 3 11.53 -7.01 -9.38
CA LYS A 3 12.07 -7.52 -10.64
C LYS A 3 12.41 -6.33 -11.55
N GLN A 4 13.66 -6.19 -11.98
CA GLN A 4 14.14 -5.04 -12.76
C GLN A 4 13.30 -4.72 -13.99
N THR A 5 12.74 -5.74 -14.64
CA THR A 5 11.90 -5.66 -15.84
C THR A 5 10.41 -5.90 -15.56
N GLY A 6 10.01 -6.05 -14.29
CA GLY A 6 8.66 -6.44 -13.90
C GLY A 6 7.57 -5.48 -14.40
N PHE A 7 7.86 -4.19 -14.48
CA PHE A 7 6.93 -3.18 -15.01
C PHE A 7 6.70 -3.30 -16.53
N LEU A 8 7.59 -3.96 -17.25
CA LEU A 8 7.45 -4.29 -18.68
C LEU A 8 6.75 -5.62 -18.92
N GLU A 9 6.88 -6.57 -17.98
CA GLU A 9 6.41 -7.95 -18.15
C GLU A 9 5.00 -8.16 -17.61
N TYR A 10 4.62 -7.43 -16.57
CA TYR A 10 3.34 -7.62 -15.88
C TYR A 10 2.45 -6.40 -16.03
N ASN A 11 1.20 -6.62 -16.41
CA ASN A 11 0.20 -5.58 -16.43
C ASN A 11 -0.20 -5.16 -15.02
N ARG A 12 -0.61 -3.90 -14.86
CA ARG A 12 -1.20 -3.43 -13.61
C ARG A 12 -2.54 -4.12 -13.38
N GLU A 13 -2.70 -4.68 -12.19
CA GLU A 13 -3.98 -5.20 -11.72
C GLU A 13 -4.35 -4.53 -10.40
N VAL A 14 -5.64 -4.30 -10.21
CA VAL A 14 -6.23 -3.77 -8.97
C VAL A 14 -7.42 -4.64 -8.55
N ALA A 15 -7.85 -4.49 -7.31
CA ALA A 15 -9.04 -5.17 -6.80
C ALA A 15 -10.26 -4.87 -7.68
N LYS A 16 -11.00 -5.90 -8.04
CA LYS A 16 -12.28 -5.75 -8.76
C LYS A 16 -13.31 -5.11 -7.83
N VAL A 17 -14.08 -4.18 -8.37
CA VAL A 17 -15.14 -3.48 -7.64
C VAL A 17 -16.49 -4.06 -8.05
N LEU A 18 -17.35 -4.37 -7.07
CA LEU A 18 -18.72 -4.79 -7.35
C LEU A 18 -19.51 -3.69 -8.08
N PRO A 19 -20.44 -4.04 -8.99
CA PRO A 19 -21.27 -3.05 -9.66
C PRO A 19 -22.03 -2.17 -8.65
N PRO A 20 -22.24 -0.87 -8.94
CA PRO A 20 -22.91 0.05 -8.02
C PRO A 20 -24.24 -0.44 -7.48
N LYS A 21 -25.08 -1.02 -8.36
CA LYS A 21 -26.41 -1.59 -7.98
C LYS A 21 -26.33 -2.73 -6.96
N VAL A 22 -25.21 -3.47 -6.95
CA VAL A 22 -24.99 -4.57 -6.00
C VAL A 22 -24.49 -4.05 -4.66
N ARG A 23 -23.53 -3.12 -4.71
CA ARG A 23 -22.86 -2.63 -3.49
C ARG A 23 -23.74 -1.70 -2.63
N ILE A 24 -24.77 -1.05 -3.19
CA ILE A 24 -25.71 -0.22 -2.43
C ILE A 24 -26.69 -1.07 -1.57
N ALA A 25 -26.77 -2.38 -1.80
CA ALA A 25 -27.65 -3.25 -1.05
C ALA A 25 -27.18 -3.54 0.39
N ASN A 26 -25.93 -3.25 0.72
CA ASN A 26 -25.35 -3.47 2.05
C ASN A 26 -24.09 -2.63 2.28
N PHE A 27 -23.58 -2.65 3.52
CA PHE A 27 -22.36 -1.92 3.92
C PHE A 27 -21.11 -2.82 4.00
N LYS A 28 -21.11 -3.97 3.32
CA LYS A 28 -19.97 -4.88 3.30
C LYS A 28 -18.87 -4.39 2.36
N GLU A 29 -17.68 -4.97 2.48
CA GLU A 29 -16.57 -4.74 1.55
C GLU A 29 -17.01 -5.09 0.12
N PHE A 30 -16.84 -4.14 -0.78
CA PHE A 30 -17.27 -4.27 -2.18
C PHE A 30 -16.10 -4.45 -3.17
N ARG A 31 -14.87 -4.52 -2.66
CA ARG A 31 -13.68 -4.77 -3.46
C ARG A 31 -13.21 -6.20 -3.25
N THR A 32 -13.06 -6.95 -4.33
CA THR A 32 -12.50 -8.30 -4.31
C THR A 32 -10.99 -8.21 -4.47
N PRO A 33 -10.20 -8.57 -3.43
CA PRO A 33 -8.74 -8.47 -3.50
C PRO A 33 -8.15 -9.41 -4.55
N LEU A 34 -6.94 -9.11 -4.98
CA LEU A 34 -6.15 -10.03 -5.79
C LEU A 34 -5.74 -11.24 -4.94
N ASN A 35 -5.54 -12.38 -5.59
CA ASN A 35 -4.93 -13.52 -4.93
C ASN A 35 -3.43 -13.25 -4.66
N LYS A 36 -2.82 -14.06 -3.79
CA LYS A 36 -1.44 -13.86 -3.34
C LYS A 36 -0.42 -13.83 -4.49
N GLU A 37 -0.58 -14.69 -5.49
CA GLU A 37 0.34 -14.76 -6.62
C GLU A 37 0.25 -13.50 -7.49
N LYS A 38 -0.95 -13.07 -7.82
CA LYS A 38 -1.17 -11.81 -8.55
C LYS A 38 -0.64 -10.61 -7.76
N GLN A 39 -0.84 -10.61 -6.45
CA GLN A 39 -0.35 -9.53 -5.60
C GLN A 39 1.16 -9.45 -5.59
N LYS A 40 1.89 -10.58 -5.57
CA LYS A 40 3.35 -10.60 -5.74
C LYS A 40 3.78 -9.98 -7.06
N LEU A 41 3.08 -10.29 -8.15
CA LEU A 41 3.39 -9.69 -9.46
C LEU A 41 3.20 -8.17 -9.45
N GLN A 42 2.24 -7.64 -8.68
CA GLN A 42 2.09 -6.19 -8.53
C GLN A 42 3.28 -5.58 -7.77
N GLY A 43 3.79 -6.25 -6.76
CA GLY A 43 5.05 -5.85 -6.09
C GLY A 43 6.25 -5.89 -7.05
N ALA A 44 6.34 -6.91 -7.90
CA ALA A 44 7.40 -7.07 -8.89
C ALA A 44 7.50 -5.93 -9.91
N ARG A 45 6.40 -5.20 -10.16
CA ARG A 45 6.38 -4.06 -11.08
C ARG A 45 7.18 -2.85 -10.61
N CYS A 46 7.59 -2.82 -9.34
CA CYS A 46 8.36 -1.72 -8.79
C CYS A 46 9.81 -1.73 -9.31
N MET A 47 10.23 -0.64 -9.95
CA MET A 47 11.61 -0.47 -10.45
C MET A 47 12.65 -0.24 -9.34
N ALA A 48 12.22 -0.03 -8.09
CA ALA A 48 13.09 0.36 -6.98
C ALA A 48 13.99 1.55 -7.33
N CYS A 49 13.38 2.66 -7.76
CA CYS A 49 14.09 3.85 -8.23
C CYS A 49 15.09 4.37 -7.20
N GLY A 50 16.28 4.83 -7.64
CA GLY A 50 17.27 5.43 -6.76
C GLY A 50 16.78 6.75 -6.12
N VAL A 51 15.90 7.49 -6.83
CA VAL A 51 15.17 8.66 -6.30
C VAL A 51 13.68 8.36 -6.43
N PRO A 52 13.06 7.73 -5.42
CA PRO A 52 11.67 7.29 -5.49
C PRO A 52 10.71 8.44 -5.18
N PHE A 53 10.18 9.09 -6.21
CA PHE A 53 9.17 10.16 -6.05
C PHE A 53 7.91 9.67 -5.31
N CYS A 54 7.58 8.40 -5.42
CA CYS A 54 6.42 7.82 -4.73
C CYS A 54 6.46 7.99 -3.20
N GLN A 55 7.65 8.09 -2.59
CA GLN A 55 7.81 8.31 -1.15
C GLN A 55 8.30 9.72 -0.78
N ALA A 56 8.45 10.62 -1.75
CA ALA A 56 9.08 11.93 -1.53
C ALA A 56 8.26 12.84 -0.60
N GLY A 57 6.93 12.82 -0.71
CA GLY A 57 6.04 13.60 0.16
C GLY A 57 6.27 15.11 0.13
N MET A 58 6.69 15.65 -1.02
CA MET A 58 7.05 17.06 -1.16
C MET A 58 6.16 17.77 -2.17
N MET A 59 6.18 19.10 -2.11
CA MET A 59 5.54 19.94 -3.14
C MET A 59 6.51 20.12 -4.32
N ILE A 60 6.07 19.75 -5.52
CA ILE A 60 6.80 19.93 -6.76
C ILE A 60 5.93 20.75 -7.70
N GLY A 61 6.39 21.94 -8.11
CA GLY A 61 5.61 22.80 -8.98
C GLY A 61 4.23 23.19 -8.43
N GLY A 62 4.09 23.32 -7.10
CA GLY A 62 2.83 23.65 -6.43
C GLY A 62 1.88 22.46 -6.23
N MET A 63 2.26 21.24 -6.62
CA MET A 63 1.47 20.02 -6.46
C MET A 63 2.12 19.06 -5.47
N ALA A 64 1.30 18.43 -4.62
CA ALA A 64 1.78 17.37 -3.73
C ALA A 64 2.23 16.16 -4.55
N SER A 65 3.46 15.69 -4.33
CA SER A 65 4.05 14.55 -5.00
C SER A 65 4.45 13.48 -4.01
N GLY A 66 4.04 12.23 -4.25
CA GLY A 66 4.37 11.10 -3.43
C GLY A 66 3.60 10.98 -2.13
N CYS A 67 3.96 10.00 -1.31
CA CYS A 67 3.30 9.72 -0.05
C CYS A 67 3.66 10.78 1.01
N PRO A 68 2.70 11.52 1.60
CA PRO A 68 2.98 12.52 2.63
C PRO A 68 3.48 11.92 3.95
N LEU A 69 3.28 10.61 4.17
CA LEU A 69 3.81 9.87 5.31
C LEU A 69 5.24 9.35 5.06
N HIS A 70 5.79 9.56 3.87
CA HIS A 70 7.07 9.03 3.44
C HIS A 70 7.16 7.50 3.56
N ASN A 71 6.05 6.79 3.27
CA ASN A 71 6.05 5.33 3.27
C ASN A 71 7.17 4.80 2.39
N LEU A 72 7.87 3.77 2.87
CA LEU A 72 9.01 3.16 2.18
C LEU A 72 8.52 2.24 1.03
N VAL A 73 7.88 2.87 0.05
CA VAL A 73 7.12 2.20 -1.03
C VAL A 73 7.96 1.18 -1.80
N PRO A 74 9.19 1.47 -2.28
CA PRO A 74 9.99 0.48 -2.99
C PRO A 74 10.31 -0.75 -2.14
N GLU A 75 10.64 -0.55 -0.86
CA GLU A 75 10.97 -1.66 0.04
C GLU A 75 9.75 -2.54 0.34
N THR A 76 8.60 -1.94 0.60
CA THR A 76 7.37 -2.71 0.84
C THR A 76 6.93 -3.48 -0.40
N ASN A 77 7.07 -2.90 -1.59
CA ASN A 77 6.78 -3.58 -2.85
C ASN A 77 7.72 -4.78 -3.09
N ASP A 78 9.01 -4.64 -2.77
CA ASP A 78 9.97 -5.75 -2.85
C ASP A 78 9.62 -6.88 -1.90
N LEU A 79 9.26 -6.56 -0.67
CA LEU A 79 8.85 -7.54 0.34
C LEU A 79 7.55 -8.28 -0.06
N VAL A 80 6.62 -7.58 -0.72
CA VAL A 80 5.42 -8.22 -1.30
C VAL A 80 5.81 -9.17 -2.44
N TYR A 81 6.68 -8.75 -3.34
CA TYR A 81 7.17 -9.57 -4.45
C TYR A 81 7.85 -10.85 -3.95
N THR A 82 8.74 -10.73 -2.99
CA THR A 82 9.47 -11.87 -2.41
C THR A 82 8.61 -12.72 -1.47
N GLY A 83 7.39 -12.29 -1.16
CA GLY A 83 6.46 -13.00 -0.27
C GLY A 83 6.79 -12.86 1.21
N ASN A 84 7.62 -11.92 1.59
CA ASN A 84 8.02 -11.64 2.97
C ASN A 84 6.98 -10.76 3.70
N TRP A 85 5.74 -11.25 3.77
CA TRP A 85 4.57 -10.50 4.25
C TRP A 85 4.73 -9.90 5.65
N LYS A 86 5.35 -10.66 6.57
CA LYS A 86 5.57 -10.17 7.94
C LYS A 86 6.54 -8.99 7.95
N GLN A 87 7.62 -9.04 7.18
CA GLN A 87 8.55 -7.92 7.07
C GLN A 87 7.92 -6.74 6.35
N ALA A 88 7.08 -6.99 5.32
CA ALA A 88 6.32 -5.95 4.66
C ALA A 88 5.40 -5.20 5.64
N PHE A 89 4.68 -5.92 6.51
CA PHE A 89 3.87 -5.33 7.56
C PHE A 89 4.71 -4.52 8.55
N LEU A 90 5.80 -5.08 9.08
CA LEU A 90 6.67 -4.37 10.02
C LEU A 90 7.29 -3.12 9.40
N ARG A 91 7.61 -3.15 8.11
CA ARG A 91 8.17 -2.01 7.39
C ARG A 91 7.11 -0.93 7.15
N LEU A 92 5.93 -1.30 6.69
CA LEU A 92 4.82 -0.38 6.46
C LEU A 92 4.39 0.30 7.77
N ASN A 93 4.26 -0.44 8.84
CA ASN A 93 3.79 0.05 10.14
C ASN A 93 4.76 1.05 10.81
N LYS A 94 5.99 1.22 10.30
CA LYS A 94 6.92 2.25 10.82
C LYS A 94 6.47 3.68 10.53
N THR A 95 5.83 3.89 9.39
CA THR A 95 5.41 5.20 8.92
C THR A 95 3.90 5.32 8.77
N HIS A 96 3.17 4.19 8.82
CA HIS A 96 1.76 4.11 8.48
C HIS A 96 0.96 3.39 9.57
N SER A 97 0.19 4.17 10.35
CA SER A 97 -0.53 3.64 11.52
C SER A 97 -1.86 2.97 11.18
N PHE A 98 -2.51 3.34 10.07
CA PHE A 98 -3.86 2.89 9.71
C PHE A 98 -3.99 2.47 8.24
N PRO A 99 -3.17 1.52 7.76
CA PRO A 99 -3.20 1.10 6.34
C PRO A 99 -4.53 0.44 5.96
N GLU A 100 -5.28 -0.15 6.89
CA GLU A 100 -6.60 -0.72 6.66
C GLU A 100 -7.63 0.31 6.18
N PHE A 101 -7.52 1.55 6.63
CA PHE A 101 -8.40 2.64 6.17
C PHE A 101 -7.85 3.31 4.90
N THR A 102 -6.61 3.71 4.93
CA THR A 102 -6.02 4.48 3.83
C THR A 102 -5.90 3.68 2.54
N SER A 103 -5.65 2.37 2.61
CA SER A 103 -5.66 1.52 1.42
C SER A 103 -7.02 1.48 0.72
N ARG A 104 -8.09 1.94 1.37
CA ARG A 104 -9.43 2.06 0.78
C ARG A 104 -9.77 3.45 0.29
N VAL A 105 -9.34 4.50 1.00
CA VAL A 105 -9.80 5.88 0.76
C VAL A 105 -8.70 6.83 0.26
N CYS A 106 -7.42 6.48 0.41
CA CYS A 106 -6.31 7.34 -0.03
C CYS A 106 -6.36 7.61 -1.54
N PRO A 107 -6.16 8.87 -1.99
CA PRO A 107 -6.08 9.20 -3.41
C PRO A 107 -4.83 8.62 -4.11
N ALA A 108 -3.93 7.97 -3.36
CA ALA A 108 -2.73 7.32 -3.86
C ALA A 108 -1.76 8.25 -4.61
N LEU A 109 -1.37 9.35 -3.96
CA LEU A 109 -0.36 10.28 -4.49
C LEU A 109 0.96 9.59 -4.82
N CYS A 110 1.29 8.50 -4.13
CA CYS A 110 2.44 7.66 -4.43
C CYS A 110 2.33 6.99 -5.82
N GLU A 111 1.13 6.57 -6.23
CA GLU A 111 0.89 6.01 -7.57
C GLU A 111 0.94 7.12 -8.63
N ALA A 112 0.37 8.30 -8.34
CA ALA A 112 0.44 9.44 -9.23
C ALA A 112 1.90 9.88 -9.49
N ALA A 113 2.76 9.83 -8.48
CA ALA A 113 4.17 10.18 -8.56
C ALA A 113 5.08 9.03 -9.06
N CYS A 114 4.52 7.86 -9.35
CA CYS A 114 5.31 6.72 -9.79
C CYS A 114 5.90 6.95 -11.18
N THR A 115 7.23 6.78 -11.32
CA THR A 115 7.93 6.98 -12.60
C THR A 115 7.53 5.97 -13.67
N CYS A 116 6.91 4.83 -13.30
CA CYS A 116 6.31 3.93 -14.29
C CYS A 116 5.23 4.62 -15.15
N ASN A 117 4.61 5.71 -14.67
CA ASN A 117 3.66 6.51 -15.44
C ASN A 117 4.25 7.13 -16.72
N LEU A 118 5.57 7.24 -16.82
CA LEU A 118 6.24 7.77 -18.00
C LEU A 118 6.15 6.79 -19.19
N ASN A 119 6.06 5.49 -18.91
CA ASN A 119 6.10 4.43 -19.93
C ASN A 119 4.85 3.53 -19.91
N GLY A 120 3.91 3.77 -19.00
CA GLY A 120 2.72 2.92 -18.85
C GLY A 120 1.95 3.24 -17.58
N GLU A 121 1.48 2.22 -16.88
CA GLU A 121 0.70 2.38 -15.66
C GLU A 121 1.58 2.30 -14.39
N PRO A 122 1.22 3.04 -13.31
CA PRO A 122 1.95 3.02 -12.05
C PRO A 122 1.89 1.65 -11.37
N VAL A 123 2.75 1.44 -10.41
CA VAL A 123 2.64 0.31 -9.47
C VAL A 123 1.38 0.50 -8.62
N SER A 124 0.59 -0.57 -8.42
CA SER A 124 -0.62 -0.55 -7.58
C SER A 124 -0.26 -0.60 -6.08
N THR A 125 0.40 0.45 -5.62
CA THR A 125 0.95 0.57 -4.26
C THR A 125 -0.15 0.46 -3.20
N LYS A 126 -1.27 1.13 -3.41
CA LYS A 126 -2.41 1.08 -2.49
C LYS A 126 -2.98 -0.33 -2.31
N GLU A 127 -3.02 -1.13 -3.38
CA GLU A 127 -3.43 -2.53 -3.30
C GLU A 127 -2.38 -3.38 -2.58
N ASN A 128 -1.09 -3.08 -2.74
CA ASN A 128 -0.03 -3.75 -2.01
C ASN A 128 -0.13 -3.46 -0.50
N GLU A 129 -0.35 -2.19 -0.11
CA GLU A 129 -0.57 -1.82 1.29
C GLU A 129 -1.79 -2.52 1.88
N ARG A 130 -2.90 -2.60 1.13
CA ARG A 130 -4.09 -3.34 1.53
C ARG A 130 -3.79 -4.83 1.75
N ALA A 131 -3.11 -5.47 0.81
CA ALA A 131 -2.77 -6.88 0.93
C ALA A 131 -1.86 -7.16 2.13
N ILE A 132 -0.93 -6.26 2.42
CA ILE A 132 -0.05 -6.36 3.60
C ILE A 132 -0.89 -6.34 4.89
N ILE A 133 -1.76 -5.36 5.06
CA ILE A 133 -2.51 -5.21 6.32
C ILE A 133 -3.57 -6.31 6.49
N GLU A 134 -4.29 -6.69 5.43
CA GLU A 134 -5.25 -7.79 5.50
C GLU A 134 -4.55 -9.12 5.85
N THR A 135 -3.36 -9.34 5.29
CA THR A 135 -2.54 -10.50 5.67
C THR A 135 -2.12 -10.43 7.14
N ALA A 136 -1.74 -9.25 7.62
CA ALA A 136 -1.32 -9.06 9.03
C ALA A 136 -2.47 -9.35 10.00
N TYR A 137 -3.69 -8.93 9.71
CA TYR A 137 -4.88 -9.27 10.49
C TYR A 137 -5.17 -10.77 10.43
N ALA A 138 -5.18 -11.37 9.25
CA ALA A 138 -5.45 -12.79 9.07
C ALA A 138 -4.44 -13.69 9.80
N GLN A 139 -3.19 -13.24 9.92
CA GLN A 139 -2.11 -13.96 10.63
C GLN A 139 -2.02 -13.60 12.11
N GLY A 140 -2.87 -12.71 12.64
CA GLY A 140 -2.85 -12.29 14.03
C GLY A 140 -1.60 -11.50 14.43
N TRP A 141 -0.93 -10.82 13.48
CA TRP A 141 0.25 -9.99 13.79
C TRP A 141 -0.15 -8.63 14.35
N VAL A 142 -1.33 -8.14 14.01
CA VAL A 142 -1.90 -6.92 14.58
C VAL A 142 -2.44 -7.23 15.98
N LYS A 143 -1.81 -6.66 16.99
CA LYS A 143 -2.19 -6.88 18.40
C LYS A 143 -2.31 -5.54 19.10
N PRO A 144 -3.26 -5.39 20.04
CA PRO A 144 -3.29 -4.24 20.93
C PRO A 144 -1.94 -4.08 21.65
N GLN A 145 -1.45 -2.85 21.71
CA GLN A 145 -0.22 -2.51 22.41
C GLN A 145 -0.56 -1.56 23.57
N PRO A 146 -1.10 -2.08 24.69
CA PRO A 146 -1.38 -1.25 25.84
C PRO A 146 -0.08 -0.65 26.39
N THR A 147 -0.13 0.63 26.74
CA THR A 147 1.03 1.29 27.36
C THR A 147 1.40 0.64 28.69
N ALA A 148 2.70 0.39 28.88
CA ALA A 148 3.22 -0.12 30.14
C ALA A 148 3.20 0.94 31.27
N VAL A 149 3.28 2.22 30.91
CA VAL A 149 3.27 3.35 31.85
C VAL A 149 2.08 4.25 31.54
N ARG A 150 1.20 4.43 32.51
CA ARG A 150 0.06 5.35 32.38
C ARG A 150 0.43 6.70 33.00
N THR A 151 0.22 7.77 32.27
CA THR A 151 0.50 9.15 32.70
C THR A 151 -0.57 9.74 33.61
N GLY A 152 -1.74 9.08 33.76
CA GLY A 152 -2.92 9.61 34.45
C GLY A 152 -3.70 10.64 33.65
N LYS A 153 -3.25 10.99 32.44
CA LYS A 153 -3.95 11.93 31.55
C LYS A 153 -5.03 11.18 30.76
N ASN A 154 -6.19 11.84 30.61
CA ASN A 154 -7.29 11.34 29.78
C ASN A 154 -7.29 12.05 28.43
N ILE A 155 -7.49 11.27 27.36
CA ILE A 155 -7.67 11.77 25.98
C ILE A 155 -9.02 11.23 25.50
N ALA A 156 -9.88 12.11 25.04
CA ALA A 156 -11.10 11.73 24.33
C ALA A 156 -10.81 11.70 22.83
N VAL A 157 -11.31 10.66 22.15
CA VAL A 157 -11.21 10.46 20.71
C VAL A 157 -12.61 10.39 20.13
#